data_47862d913f48c1d5269cfd5377e0430a
#
_entry.id   47862d913f48c1d5269cfd5377e0430a
#
_cell.length_a   1.000
_cell.length_b   1.000
_cell.length_c   1.000
_cell.angle_alpha   90.00
_cell.angle_beta   90.00
_cell.angle_gamma   90.00
#
_symmetry.space_group_name_H-M   'P 1'
#
loop_
_entity.id
_entity.type
_entity.pdbx_description
1 polymer ?
#
loop_
_entity_poly.entity_id
_entity_poly.type
_entity_poly.pdbx_seq_one_letter_code
_entity_poly.pdbx_strand_id
1 'polypeptide(L)'
;MEFAKLAKTSKTDEWYTPRYAVELIVPYIQRNKFKKVWCPFDTEKSEFVKTLNRYGIDVIYSHISFGEDFFRFDVPPEGFDREVDCIISNPPFSRQNEVFKKLFGWGLPFAMIANSNGLFDARARWEMFRKNQFELLIPNRRIHFSDGKCVKNSPPFQCFYVCHNFLDEKMVFAEMPDIKGAI
;
A
#
# COMPACT_ATOMS: atom_id res chain seq x y z
N MET A 1 11.24 20.21 -14.58
CA MET A 1 11.72 20.65 -13.24
C MET A 1 10.59 21.08 -12.26
N GLU A 2 9.34 21.23 -12.72
CA GLU A 2 8.20 21.65 -11.90
C GLU A 2 7.53 20.50 -11.11
N PHE A 3 7.52 19.29 -11.63
CA PHE A 3 6.88 18.13 -10.99
C PHE A 3 7.54 17.68 -9.67
N ALA A 4 8.85 17.90 -9.52
CA ALA A 4 9.55 17.58 -8.27
C ALA A 4 9.27 18.60 -7.15
N LYS A 5 8.75 19.80 -7.48
CA LYS A 5 8.37 20.82 -6.51
C LYS A 5 6.98 20.56 -5.89
N LEU A 6 6.04 19.97 -6.64
CA LEU A 6 4.70 19.66 -6.14
C LEU A 6 4.70 18.57 -5.06
N ALA A 7 5.62 17.60 -5.14
CA ALA A 7 5.77 16.58 -4.09
C ALA A 7 6.33 17.14 -2.76
N LYS A 8 6.94 18.34 -2.79
CA LYS A 8 7.52 19.00 -1.61
C LYS A 8 6.57 19.96 -0.88
N THR A 9 5.37 20.19 -1.38
CA THR A 9 4.46 21.22 -0.84
C THR A 9 3.30 20.68 0.00
N SER A 10 3.10 19.37 0.10
CA SER A 10 2.21 18.81 1.11
C SER A 10 2.94 18.74 2.45
N LYS A 11 2.52 19.54 3.42
CA LYS A 11 3.04 19.53 4.80
C LYS A 11 2.83 18.22 5.55
N THR A 12 2.08 17.28 4.97
CA THR A 12 1.83 15.95 5.50
C THR A 12 1.86 14.94 4.34
N ASP A 13 2.63 13.87 4.49
CA ASP A 13 2.68 12.73 3.55
C ASP A 13 1.51 11.75 3.79
N GLU A 14 0.45 12.23 4.47
CA GLU A 14 -0.74 11.49 4.81
C GLU A 14 -1.79 11.61 3.71
N TRP A 15 -1.99 10.51 2.99
CA TRP A 15 -2.99 10.36 1.96
C TRP A 15 -3.97 9.24 2.31
N TYR A 16 -5.23 9.59 2.50
CA TYR A 16 -6.28 8.62 2.80
C TYR A 16 -6.69 7.85 1.55
N THR A 17 -6.47 6.56 1.60
CA THR A 17 -6.82 5.64 0.51
C THR A 17 -8.33 5.45 0.45
N PRO A 18 -8.98 5.60 -0.71
CA PRO A 18 -10.42 5.37 -0.83
C PRO A 18 -10.75 3.87 -0.80
N ARG A 19 -11.96 3.56 -0.34
CA ARG A 19 -12.48 2.18 -0.21
C ARG A 19 -12.31 1.36 -1.49
N TYR A 20 -12.69 1.90 -2.65
CA TYR A 20 -12.62 1.18 -3.92
C TYR A 20 -11.19 0.75 -4.30
N ALA A 21 -10.16 1.47 -3.84
CA ALA A 21 -8.78 1.08 -4.07
C ALA A 21 -8.39 -0.11 -3.18
N VAL A 22 -8.91 -0.18 -1.95
CA VAL A 22 -8.71 -1.35 -1.08
C VAL A 22 -9.46 -2.56 -1.63
N GLU A 23 -10.65 -2.38 -2.15
CA GLU A 23 -11.46 -3.47 -2.73
C GLU A 23 -10.77 -4.18 -3.90
N LEU A 24 -9.84 -3.52 -4.60
CA LEU A 24 -9.07 -4.13 -5.68
C LEU A 24 -8.25 -5.35 -5.25
N ILE A 25 -7.74 -5.36 -4.02
CA ILE A 25 -6.88 -6.45 -3.53
C ILE A 25 -7.63 -7.55 -2.79
N VAL A 26 -8.87 -7.31 -2.39
CA VAL A 26 -9.68 -8.28 -1.62
C VAL A 26 -9.80 -9.64 -2.31
N PRO A 27 -10.07 -9.74 -3.63
CA PRO A 27 -10.15 -11.03 -4.30
C PRO A 27 -8.87 -11.88 -4.17
N TYR A 28 -7.70 -11.23 -4.14
CA TYR A 28 -6.42 -11.92 -4.01
C TYR A 28 -6.15 -12.36 -2.57
N ILE A 29 -6.55 -11.57 -1.57
CA ILE A 29 -6.52 -11.97 -0.16
C ILE A 29 -7.34 -13.25 0.04
N GLN A 30 -8.57 -13.27 -0.50
CA GLN A 30 -9.48 -14.41 -0.38
C GLN A 30 -8.95 -15.65 -1.12
N ARG A 31 -8.40 -15.48 -2.33
CA ARG A 31 -7.82 -16.56 -3.13
C ARG A 31 -6.62 -17.19 -2.43
N ASN A 32 -5.73 -16.41 -1.86
CA ASN A 32 -4.59 -16.87 -1.07
C ASN A 32 -4.99 -17.41 0.31
N LYS A 33 -6.27 -17.27 0.70
CA LYS A 33 -6.81 -17.67 2.01
C LYS A 33 -6.12 -16.94 3.18
N PHE A 34 -5.63 -15.73 2.94
CA PHE A 34 -5.09 -14.89 3.99
C PHE A 34 -6.22 -14.46 4.94
N LYS A 35 -6.05 -14.70 6.22
CA LYS A 35 -7.05 -14.44 7.25
C LYS A 35 -6.68 -13.25 8.12
N LYS A 36 -5.39 -13.07 8.37
CA LYS A 36 -4.86 -12.02 9.23
C LYS A 36 -3.88 -11.14 8.46
N VAL A 37 -4.16 -9.84 8.39
CA VAL A 37 -3.42 -8.84 7.63
C VAL A 37 -2.84 -7.79 8.57
N TRP A 38 -1.57 -7.42 8.37
CA TRP A 38 -0.99 -6.27 9.04
C TRP A 38 -1.00 -5.04 8.15
N CYS A 39 -1.54 -3.92 8.67
CA CYS A 39 -1.58 -2.60 8.05
C CYS A 39 -0.68 -1.62 8.82
N PRO A 40 0.64 -1.53 8.49
CA PRO A 40 1.64 -0.85 9.33
C PRO A 40 1.62 0.68 9.27
N PHE A 41 0.82 1.28 8.40
CA PHE A 41 0.70 2.74 8.24
C PHE A 41 -0.75 3.22 8.43
N ASP A 42 -1.55 2.45 9.15
CA ASP A 42 -3.00 2.65 9.24
C ASP A 42 -3.48 2.79 10.69
N THR A 43 -4.65 3.39 10.83
CA THR A 43 -5.39 3.51 12.10
C THR A 43 -6.75 2.83 11.96
N GLU A 44 -7.51 2.72 13.05
CA GLU A 44 -8.88 2.21 13.00
C GLU A 44 -9.81 2.99 12.05
N LYS A 45 -9.42 4.23 11.71
CA LYS A 45 -10.18 5.11 10.80
C LYS A 45 -9.84 4.89 9.33
N SER A 46 -8.75 4.21 9.03
CA SER A 46 -8.30 3.93 7.66
C SER A 46 -9.26 3.03 6.91
N GLU A 47 -9.42 3.28 5.62
CA GLU A 47 -10.28 2.42 4.78
C GLU A 47 -9.68 1.02 4.59
N PHE A 48 -8.37 0.83 4.70
CA PHE A 48 -7.78 -0.52 4.76
C PHE A 48 -8.38 -1.32 5.91
N VAL A 49 -8.32 -0.79 7.12
CA VAL A 49 -8.84 -1.47 8.32
C VAL A 49 -10.34 -1.72 8.20
N LYS A 50 -11.11 -0.67 7.87
CA LYS A 50 -12.57 -0.78 7.77
C LYS A 50 -13.03 -1.74 6.68
N THR A 51 -12.41 -1.64 5.50
CA THR A 51 -12.82 -2.46 4.35
C THR A 51 -12.47 -3.91 4.56
N LEU A 52 -11.23 -4.23 4.95
CA LEU A 52 -10.81 -5.60 5.19
C LEU A 52 -11.66 -6.27 6.28
N ASN A 53 -11.94 -5.57 7.38
CA ASN A 53 -12.85 -6.07 8.43
C ASN A 53 -14.27 -6.36 7.89
N ARG A 54 -14.82 -5.53 6.99
CA ARG A 54 -16.13 -5.80 6.35
C ARG A 54 -16.13 -7.08 5.52
N TYR A 55 -14.98 -7.47 4.98
CA TYR A 55 -14.81 -8.73 4.24
C TYR A 55 -14.44 -9.91 5.15
N GLY A 56 -14.50 -9.74 6.48
CA GLY A 56 -14.21 -10.81 7.45
C GLY A 56 -12.72 -11.15 7.59
N ILE A 57 -11.84 -10.24 7.20
CA ILE A 57 -10.38 -10.38 7.31
C ILE A 57 -9.97 -9.74 8.63
N ASP A 58 -9.24 -10.46 9.46
CA ASP A 58 -8.69 -9.95 10.73
C ASP A 58 -7.55 -8.98 10.45
N VAL A 59 -7.63 -7.75 10.97
CA VAL A 59 -6.66 -6.68 10.68
C VAL A 59 -5.95 -6.24 11.94
N ILE A 60 -4.65 -6.40 11.94
CA ILE A 60 -3.74 -5.71 12.85
C ILE A 60 -3.30 -4.42 12.18
N TYR A 61 -3.31 -3.32 12.88
CA TYR A 61 -2.83 -2.05 12.37
C TYR A 61 -1.87 -1.40 13.35
N SER A 62 -0.93 -0.63 12.82
CA SER A 62 0.01 0.17 13.61
C SER A 62 0.26 1.51 12.91
N HIS A 63 0.55 2.53 13.69
CA HIS A 63 0.78 3.87 13.17
C HIS A 63 1.74 4.66 14.05
N ILE A 64 2.53 5.53 13.44
CA ILE A 64 3.51 6.36 14.15
C ILE A 64 2.86 7.26 15.22
N SER A 65 1.59 7.67 15.03
CA SER A 65 0.84 8.44 16.04
C SER A 65 0.60 7.69 17.35
N PHE A 66 0.72 6.38 17.34
CA PHE A 66 0.64 5.52 18.53
C PHE A 66 2.01 5.15 19.09
N GLY A 67 3.09 5.72 18.55
CA GLY A 67 4.47 5.37 18.90
C GLY A 67 5.01 4.12 18.18
N GLU A 68 4.23 3.54 17.28
CA GLU A 68 4.56 2.33 16.52
C GLU A 68 5.10 2.72 15.13
N ASP A 69 6.39 3.03 15.09
CA ASP A 69 7.07 3.41 13.85
C ASP A 69 7.55 2.18 13.09
N PHE A 70 6.94 1.90 11.92
CA PHE A 70 7.31 0.82 11.01
C PHE A 70 8.83 0.72 10.75
N PHE A 71 9.50 1.85 10.71
CA PHE A 71 10.92 1.90 10.37
C PHE A 71 11.84 1.45 11.51
N ARG A 72 11.33 1.37 12.73
CA ARG A 72 12.05 0.86 13.90
C ARG A 72 11.96 -0.65 14.09
N PHE A 73 11.04 -1.31 13.43
CA PHE A 73 10.94 -2.77 13.49
C PHE A 73 12.02 -3.40 12.62
N ASP A 74 12.90 -4.22 13.18
CA ASP A 74 13.90 -4.99 12.45
C ASP A 74 13.30 -6.26 11.82
N VAL A 75 12.29 -6.80 12.47
CA VAL A 75 11.42 -7.89 12.03
C VAL A 75 9.98 -7.43 12.21
N PRO A 76 8.99 -8.08 11.59
CA PRO A 76 7.59 -7.84 11.94
C PRO A 76 7.42 -7.94 13.46
N PRO A 77 6.65 -7.05 14.11
CA PRO A 77 6.57 -7.00 15.57
C PRO A 77 6.29 -8.34 16.19
N GLU A 78 7.00 -8.69 17.27
CA GLU A 78 6.73 -9.92 18.04
C GLU A 78 5.27 -9.94 18.50
N GLY A 79 4.58 -11.06 18.26
CA GLY A 79 3.14 -11.17 18.43
C GLY A 79 2.35 -10.97 17.13
N PHE A 80 2.97 -10.36 16.10
CA PHE A 80 2.39 -10.27 14.76
C PHE A 80 3.00 -11.30 13.81
N ASP A 81 4.27 -11.66 14.00
CA ASP A 81 5.11 -12.41 13.07
C ASP A 81 4.61 -13.82 12.76
N ARG A 82 4.09 -14.54 13.76
CA ARG A 82 3.65 -15.94 13.60
C ARG A 82 2.21 -16.08 13.12
N GLU A 83 1.47 -14.97 13.11
CA GLU A 83 0.04 -15.00 12.86
C GLU A 83 -0.39 -14.11 11.69
N VAL A 84 0.51 -13.32 11.14
CA VAL A 84 0.23 -12.43 10.00
C VAL A 84 0.49 -13.17 8.70
N ASP A 85 -0.54 -13.29 7.87
CA ASP A 85 -0.44 -13.94 6.57
C ASP A 85 0.19 -13.02 5.52
N CYS A 86 -0.09 -11.71 5.60
CA CYS A 86 0.45 -10.73 4.66
C CYS A 86 0.43 -9.30 5.22
N ILE A 87 1.13 -8.39 4.53
CA ILE A 87 1.25 -6.98 4.88
C ILE A 87 0.64 -6.12 3.78
N ILE A 88 -0.31 -5.24 4.11
CA ILE A 88 -1.02 -4.43 3.13
C ILE A 88 -1.18 -3.01 3.67
N SER A 89 -0.78 -1.98 2.90
CA SER A 89 -1.00 -0.59 3.29
C SER A 89 -0.68 0.40 2.17
N ASN A 90 -0.86 1.68 2.48
CA ASN A 90 -0.37 2.81 1.68
C ASN A 90 0.79 3.48 2.43
N PRO A 91 2.06 3.16 2.10
CA PRO A 91 3.21 3.69 2.82
C PRO A 91 3.50 5.15 2.42
N PRO A 92 4.24 5.91 3.26
CA PRO A 92 4.69 7.24 2.90
C PRO A 92 5.57 7.20 1.65
N PHE A 93 5.15 7.92 0.60
CA PHE A 93 5.82 7.90 -0.71
C PHE A 93 7.27 8.40 -0.66
N SER A 94 7.56 9.29 0.28
CA SER A 94 8.93 9.81 0.50
C SER A 94 9.93 8.74 0.96
N ARG A 95 9.44 7.65 1.59
CA ARG A 95 10.27 6.59 2.18
C ARG A 95 10.07 5.22 1.53
N GLN A 96 9.50 5.13 0.34
CA GLN A 96 9.22 3.86 -0.34
C GLN A 96 10.42 2.92 -0.47
N ASN A 97 11.63 3.47 -0.66
CA ASN A 97 12.84 2.64 -0.74
C ASN A 97 13.10 1.85 0.54
N GLU A 98 12.95 2.49 1.70
CA GLU A 98 13.14 1.86 3.00
C GLU A 98 12.05 0.82 3.26
N VAL A 99 10.81 1.15 2.88
CA VAL A 99 9.66 0.24 3.03
C VAL A 99 9.89 -1.03 2.23
N PHE A 100 10.14 -0.94 0.93
CA PHE A 100 10.34 -2.14 0.10
C PHE A 100 11.58 -2.93 0.50
N LYS A 101 12.66 -2.26 0.92
CA LYS A 101 13.85 -2.95 1.43
C LYS A 101 13.52 -3.82 2.64
N LYS A 102 12.74 -3.32 3.59
CA LYS A 102 12.31 -4.09 4.76
C LYS A 102 11.37 -5.24 4.37
N LEU A 103 10.35 -4.96 3.57
CA LEU A 103 9.36 -5.94 3.17
C LEU A 103 9.97 -7.12 2.42
N PHE A 104 10.84 -6.86 1.45
CA PHE A 104 11.58 -7.92 0.76
C PHE A 104 12.54 -8.67 1.70
N GLY A 105 13.14 -7.96 2.67
CA GLY A 105 14.01 -8.59 3.68
C GLY A 105 13.25 -9.52 4.62
N TRP A 106 12.00 -9.24 4.93
CA TRP A 106 11.15 -10.10 5.75
C TRP A 106 10.59 -11.29 4.98
N GLY A 107 10.43 -11.19 3.66
CA GLY A 107 9.97 -12.28 2.81
C GLY A 107 8.50 -12.67 2.96
N LEU A 108 7.71 -11.91 3.72
CA LEU A 108 6.26 -12.12 3.84
C LEU A 108 5.54 -11.63 2.58
N PRO A 109 4.40 -12.23 2.22
CA PRO A 109 3.53 -11.68 1.19
C PRO A 109 3.14 -10.25 1.50
N PHE A 110 3.16 -9.37 0.51
CA PHE A 110 2.70 -7.99 0.71
C PHE A 110 2.04 -7.39 -0.52
N ALA A 111 1.21 -6.37 -0.29
CA ALA A 111 0.65 -5.50 -1.32
C ALA A 111 0.68 -4.04 -0.83
N MET A 112 1.57 -3.23 -1.40
CA MET A 112 1.77 -1.83 -1.03
C MET A 112 1.40 -0.89 -2.16
N ILE A 113 0.63 0.15 -1.86
CA ILE A 113 0.39 1.21 -2.83
C ILE A 113 1.70 1.95 -3.10
N ALA A 114 2.03 2.11 -4.37
CA ALA A 114 3.17 2.86 -4.84
C ALA A 114 2.77 3.82 -5.95
N ASN A 115 3.50 4.92 -6.06
CA ASN A 115 3.34 5.82 -7.18
C ASN A 115 4.18 5.38 -8.39
N SER A 116 3.72 5.71 -9.60
CA SER A 116 4.45 5.40 -10.84
C SER A 116 5.71 6.23 -11.01
N ASN A 117 5.76 7.41 -10.35
CA ASN A 117 6.89 8.32 -10.52
C ASN A 117 8.12 7.78 -9.80
N GLY A 118 9.14 7.51 -10.58
CA GLY A 118 10.43 7.14 -10.06
C GLY A 118 10.50 5.75 -9.42
N LEU A 119 9.53 4.87 -9.62
CA LEU A 119 9.59 3.53 -9.04
C LEU A 119 10.87 2.78 -9.46
N PHE A 120 11.31 2.97 -10.69
CA PHE A 120 12.51 2.33 -11.25
C PHE A 120 13.64 3.31 -11.58
N ASP A 121 13.49 4.61 -11.32
CA ASP A 121 14.44 5.64 -11.75
C ASP A 121 15.74 5.68 -10.94
N ALA A 122 15.69 5.23 -9.69
CA ALA A 122 16.88 5.19 -8.85
C ALA A 122 17.56 3.82 -8.95
N ARG A 123 18.90 3.83 -9.15
CA ARG A 123 19.70 2.61 -9.24
C ARG A 123 19.45 1.64 -8.07
N ALA A 124 19.34 2.14 -6.85
CA ALA A 124 19.07 1.31 -5.68
C ALA A 124 17.72 0.59 -5.76
N ARG A 125 16.67 1.26 -6.27
CA ARG A 125 15.36 0.64 -6.51
C ARG A 125 15.41 -0.37 -7.64
N TRP A 126 16.03 0.01 -8.76
CA TRP A 126 16.20 -0.90 -9.89
C TRP A 126 16.91 -2.19 -9.47
N GLU A 127 18.01 -2.10 -8.70
CA GLU A 127 18.73 -3.27 -8.19
C GLU A 127 17.87 -4.11 -7.24
N MET A 128 17.09 -3.47 -6.35
CA MET A 128 16.20 -4.13 -5.42
C MET A 128 15.12 -4.91 -6.15
N PHE A 129 14.41 -4.27 -7.08
CA PHE A 129 13.35 -4.93 -7.86
C PHE A 129 13.89 -6.00 -8.80
N ARG A 130 15.08 -5.83 -9.37
CA ARG A 130 15.74 -6.86 -10.20
C ARG A 130 16.08 -8.13 -9.41
N LYS A 131 16.42 -7.97 -8.12
CA LYS A 131 16.84 -9.10 -7.26
C LYS A 131 15.68 -9.85 -6.62
N ASN A 132 14.52 -9.21 -6.50
CA ASN A 132 13.36 -9.76 -5.82
C ASN A 132 12.24 -10.04 -6.83
N GLN A 133 11.47 -11.09 -6.57
CA GLN A 133 10.25 -11.30 -7.30
C GLN A 133 9.20 -10.30 -6.82
N PHE A 134 8.51 -9.65 -7.75
CA PHE A 134 7.40 -8.76 -7.46
C PHE A 134 6.33 -8.86 -8.53
N GLU A 135 5.13 -8.44 -8.17
CA GLU A 135 3.97 -8.36 -9.06
C GLU A 135 3.41 -6.93 -9.03
N LEU A 136 2.66 -6.55 -10.06
CA LEU A 136 1.99 -5.27 -10.17
C LEU A 136 0.48 -5.46 -10.36
N LEU A 137 -0.34 -4.82 -9.53
CA LEU A 137 -1.77 -4.67 -9.77
C LEU A 137 -2.05 -3.24 -10.21
N ILE A 138 -2.36 -3.07 -11.48
CA ILE A 138 -2.48 -1.78 -12.16
C ILE A 138 -3.95 -1.48 -12.39
N PRO A 139 -4.52 -0.46 -11.71
CA PRO A 139 -5.91 -0.08 -11.91
C PRO A 139 -6.12 0.66 -13.25
N ASN A 140 -7.29 0.51 -13.85
CA ASN A 140 -7.67 1.13 -15.12
C ASN A 140 -7.78 2.66 -15.09
N ARG A 141 -7.74 3.27 -13.90
CA ARG A 141 -7.76 4.72 -13.70
C ARG A 141 -7.00 5.12 -12.42
N ARG A 142 -6.75 6.43 -12.26
CA ARG A 142 -6.05 6.94 -11.08
C ARG A 142 -6.85 6.71 -9.80
N ILE A 143 -6.14 6.39 -8.72
CA ILE A 143 -6.69 6.39 -7.37
C ILE A 143 -6.77 7.83 -6.88
N HIS A 144 -7.96 8.26 -6.47
CA HIS A 144 -8.20 9.60 -5.93
C HIS A 144 -8.09 9.55 -4.41
N PHE A 145 -6.93 9.91 -3.89
CA PHE A 145 -6.71 9.99 -2.46
C PHE A 145 -7.35 11.26 -1.88
N SER A 146 -7.62 11.26 -0.58
CA SER A 146 -8.05 12.43 0.16
C SER A 146 -6.95 12.88 1.14
N ASP A 147 -6.82 14.19 1.32
CA ASP A 147 -6.01 14.78 2.39
C ASP A 147 -6.81 14.99 3.68
N GLY A 148 -8.01 14.39 3.75
CA GLY A 148 -8.98 14.57 4.84
C GLY A 148 -9.79 15.86 4.76
N LYS A 149 -9.49 16.77 3.82
CA LYS A 149 -10.17 18.06 3.62
C LYS A 149 -10.89 18.16 2.28
N CYS A 150 -10.33 17.58 1.23
CA CYS A 150 -10.90 17.64 -0.10
C CYS A 150 -10.40 16.53 -1.02
N VAL A 151 -11.31 15.87 -1.75
CA VAL A 151 -10.97 14.87 -2.79
C VAL A 151 -10.28 15.51 -4.02
N LYS A 152 -10.28 16.84 -4.14
CA LYS A 152 -9.74 17.54 -5.33
C LYS A 152 -8.23 17.56 -5.44
N ASN A 153 -7.49 17.17 -4.43
CA ASN A 153 -6.03 17.21 -4.41
C ASN A 153 -5.38 15.84 -4.69
N SER A 154 -6.02 15.01 -5.52
CA SER A 154 -5.41 13.74 -5.95
C SER A 154 -4.05 13.98 -6.58
N PRO A 155 -3.03 13.16 -6.22
CA PRO A 155 -1.73 13.29 -6.81
C PRO A 155 -1.79 13.19 -8.34
N PRO A 156 -0.97 13.96 -9.07
CA PRO A 156 -1.03 14.02 -10.54
C PRO A 156 -0.45 12.77 -11.23
N PHE A 157 -0.13 11.72 -10.47
CA PHE A 157 0.49 10.50 -10.96
C PHE A 157 -0.41 9.27 -10.73
N GLN A 158 -0.19 8.24 -11.52
CA GLN A 158 -0.82 6.94 -11.35
C GLN A 158 -0.25 6.24 -10.12
N CYS A 159 -1.13 5.59 -9.35
CA CYS A 159 -0.75 4.66 -8.30
C CYS A 159 -1.25 3.25 -8.64
N PHE A 160 -0.52 2.27 -8.15
CA PHE A 160 -0.80 0.85 -8.31
C PHE A 160 -0.28 0.10 -7.09
N TYR A 161 -0.61 -1.18 -6.96
CA TYR A 161 -0.01 -2.00 -5.94
C TYR A 161 1.27 -2.66 -6.46
N VAL A 162 2.34 -2.55 -5.68
CA VAL A 162 3.51 -3.42 -5.76
C VAL A 162 3.29 -4.55 -4.79
N CYS A 163 3.34 -5.76 -5.30
CA CYS A 163 3.05 -6.97 -4.56
C CYS A 163 4.26 -7.91 -4.55
N HIS A 164 4.26 -8.85 -3.62
CA HIS A 164 5.23 -9.94 -3.53
C HIS A 164 4.54 -11.18 -2.97
N ASN A 165 4.63 -12.30 -3.70
CA ASN A 165 3.95 -13.55 -3.36
C ASN A 165 2.44 -13.36 -3.08
N PHE A 166 1.80 -12.49 -3.85
CA PHE A 166 0.44 -12.04 -3.60
C PHE A 166 -0.49 -12.24 -4.80
N LEU A 167 0.00 -12.02 -6.02
CA LEU A 167 -0.75 -12.18 -7.26
C LEU A 167 -0.31 -13.45 -7.99
N ASP A 168 -1.22 -14.03 -8.79
CA ASP A 168 -0.91 -15.21 -9.61
C ASP A 168 -0.05 -14.87 -10.84
N GLU A 169 -0.11 -13.60 -11.28
CA GLU A 169 0.58 -13.09 -12.46
C GLU A 169 1.51 -11.94 -12.11
N LYS A 170 2.57 -11.76 -12.91
CA LYS A 170 3.53 -10.66 -12.70
C LYS A 170 2.92 -9.28 -12.89
N MET A 171 1.89 -9.17 -13.73
CA MET A 171 1.20 -7.93 -14.02
C MET A 171 -0.28 -8.18 -14.23
N VAL A 172 -1.10 -7.55 -13.43
CA VAL A 172 -2.55 -7.64 -13.49
C VAL A 172 -3.13 -6.25 -13.75
N PHE A 173 -3.94 -6.12 -14.79
CA PHE A 173 -4.74 -4.93 -15.05
C PHE A 173 -6.12 -5.12 -14.44
N ALA A 174 -6.46 -4.28 -13.47
CA ALA A 174 -7.71 -4.39 -12.71
C ALA A 174 -8.68 -3.26 -13.03
N GLU A 175 -9.94 -3.60 -13.17
CA GLU A 175 -11.00 -2.61 -13.28
C GLU A 175 -11.46 -2.17 -11.90
N MET A 176 -11.46 -0.87 -11.67
CA MET A 176 -12.05 -0.31 -10.46
C MET A 176 -13.57 -0.35 -10.54
N PRO A 177 -14.26 -0.65 -9.44
CA PRO A 177 -15.71 -0.57 -9.38
C PRO A 177 -16.18 0.85 -9.74
N ASP A 178 -17.35 0.95 -10.39
CA ASP A 178 -17.94 2.23 -10.74
C ASP A 178 -18.23 3.07 -9.49
N ILE A 179 -17.73 4.33 -9.49
CA ILE A 179 -17.86 5.25 -8.35
C ILE A 179 -19.30 5.84 -8.24
N LYS A 180 -20.26 5.35 -9.00
CA LYS A 180 -21.64 5.82 -8.90
C LYS A 180 -22.21 5.51 -7.51
N GLY A 181 -22.05 6.44 -6.58
CA GLY A 181 -22.61 6.39 -5.23
C GLY A 181 -21.62 6.34 -4.06
N ALA A 182 -20.33 6.57 -4.29
CA ALA A 182 -19.31 6.58 -3.22
C ALA A 182 -18.69 7.98 -3.01
N ILE A 183 -19.52 9.03 -3.07
CA ILE A 183 -19.19 10.41 -2.65
C ILE A 183 -20.06 10.76 -1.46
#